data_36e74b3448f2e2689e7041761809cbdc
#
_entry.id   36e74b3448f2e2689e7041761809cbdc
#
_cell.length_a   1.000
_cell.length_b   1.000
_cell.length_c   1.000
_cell.angle_alpha   90.00
_cell.angle_beta   90.00
_cell.angle_gamma   90.00
#
_symmetry.space_group_name_H-M   'P 1'
#
loop_
_entity.id
_entity.type
_entity.pdbx_description
1 polymer ?
#
loop_
_entity_poly.entity_id
_entity_poly.type
_entity_poly.pdbx_seq_one_letter_code
_entity_poly.pdbx_strand_id
1 'polypeptide(L)'
;MTSPDPQAQVRELRRQLQALLDAAHANERKLDRFDALERRLMAVGSMEELVNLLLVDCREDFGLDAAELWLLDPEEELRRALPALPMVRAPQLLDSHAPLKDLFGAARTTRLIGPGPDAPLLARAFEPAAGVRSAALLPLIRQGLLIGSLHLGSRDPERYDAASGTKFLDRLAAIAAIAIESMLNRERLRRAGMTDGLTGLHNRRYFDHRSLIEFSQAVRHRYPLACLFLDIDHFKAINDSHGHPVGDEVLRQVGGLILRSLRTGDLAARYGGEEFVVLLPRTDLAGAREVAERIRLMVQDAPFVTPEGGTVSATLSVGLAMLPAEAVNFADLLAAADRALYEAKRGGRNRTFTAGDLSATTAAAP
;
A
#
# COMPACT_ATOMS: atom_id res chain seq x y z
N MET A 1 2.76 72.67 27.93
CA MET A 1 2.29 71.34 27.48
C MET A 1 1.16 71.60 26.49
N THR A 2 1.44 71.51 25.21
CA THR A 2 0.43 71.69 24.13
C THR A 2 -0.46 70.47 24.06
N SER A 3 -1.78 70.62 24.25
CA SER A 3 -2.72 69.53 24.02
C SER A 3 -2.62 69.03 22.60
N PRO A 4 -2.59 67.73 22.35
CA PRO A 4 -2.53 67.17 21.01
C PRO A 4 -3.76 67.61 20.21
N ASP A 5 -3.54 67.98 18.95
CA ASP A 5 -4.61 68.37 18.01
C ASP A 5 -5.66 67.26 17.91
N PRO A 6 -6.96 67.52 18.29
CA PRO A 6 -8.01 66.52 18.26
C PRO A 6 -8.23 65.90 16.89
N GLN A 7 -7.96 66.63 15.80
CA GLN A 7 -8.06 66.11 14.42
C GLN A 7 -6.91 65.16 14.07
N ALA A 8 -5.72 65.37 14.60
CA ALA A 8 -4.59 64.43 14.46
C ALA A 8 -4.86 63.13 15.19
N GLN A 9 -5.46 63.20 16.37
CA GLN A 9 -5.80 62.03 17.15
C GLN A 9 -6.95 61.21 16.52
N VAL A 10 -7.95 61.84 15.91
CA VAL A 10 -8.99 61.17 15.14
C VAL A 10 -8.43 60.47 13.89
N ARG A 11 -7.49 61.14 13.16
CA ARG A 11 -6.81 60.52 12.01
C ARG A 11 -6.00 59.30 12.41
N GLU A 12 -5.29 59.35 13.50
CA GLU A 12 -4.50 58.23 14.02
C GLU A 12 -5.38 57.07 14.44
N LEU A 13 -6.48 57.31 15.19
CA LEU A 13 -7.46 56.27 15.57
C LEU A 13 -8.13 55.60 14.35
N ARG A 14 -8.46 56.38 13.31
CA ARG A 14 -9.00 55.83 12.06
C ARG A 14 -7.99 54.91 11.37
N ARG A 15 -6.72 55.33 11.33
CA ARG A 15 -5.64 54.48 10.74
C ARG A 15 -5.46 53.20 11.51
N GLN A 16 -5.46 53.24 12.85
CA GLN A 16 -5.38 52.06 13.71
C GLN A 16 -6.58 51.13 13.54
N LEU A 17 -7.79 51.69 13.47
CA LEU A 17 -9.01 50.92 13.23
C LEU A 17 -8.97 50.24 11.86
N GLN A 18 -8.54 50.93 10.80
CA GLN A 18 -8.42 50.37 9.46
C GLN A 18 -7.39 49.23 9.46
N ALA A 19 -6.24 49.39 10.09
CA ALA A 19 -5.22 48.34 10.20
C ALA A 19 -5.73 47.09 10.96
N LEU A 20 -6.52 47.31 12.02
CA LEU A 20 -7.17 46.21 12.75
C LEU A 20 -8.23 45.45 11.90
N LEU A 21 -9.03 46.19 11.13
CA LEU A 21 -10.01 45.60 10.21
C LEU A 21 -9.33 44.80 9.11
N ASP A 22 -8.26 45.35 8.52
CA ASP A 22 -7.49 44.66 7.49
C ASP A 22 -6.82 43.40 8.03
N ALA A 23 -6.30 43.43 9.24
CA ALA A 23 -5.74 42.25 9.95
C ALA A 23 -6.83 41.21 10.28
N ALA A 24 -8.03 41.64 10.71
CA ALA A 24 -9.16 40.75 10.96
C ALA A 24 -9.60 40.02 9.68
N HIS A 25 -9.80 40.76 8.57
CA HIS A 25 -10.14 40.18 7.27
C HIS A 25 -9.04 39.26 6.75
N ALA A 26 -7.75 39.57 6.97
CA ALA A 26 -6.65 38.69 6.60
C ALA A 26 -6.67 37.37 7.40
N ASN A 27 -7.00 37.43 8.69
CA ASN A 27 -7.14 36.25 9.54
C ASN A 27 -8.36 35.41 9.15
N GLU A 28 -9.49 36.02 8.82
CA GLU A 28 -10.69 35.33 8.36
C GLU A 28 -10.39 34.53 7.06
N ARG A 29 -9.75 35.18 6.07
CA ARG A 29 -9.33 34.47 4.85
C ARG A 29 -8.36 33.32 5.11
N LYS A 30 -7.47 33.44 6.11
CA LYS A 30 -6.60 32.31 6.52
C LYS A 30 -7.41 31.17 7.10
N LEU A 31 -8.39 31.45 7.97
CA LEU A 31 -9.29 30.46 8.54
C LEU A 31 -10.05 29.70 7.46
N ASP A 32 -10.66 30.41 6.51
CA ASP A 32 -11.42 29.81 5.41
C ASP A 32 -10.58 28.83 4.59
N ARG A 33 -9.30 29.19 4.33
CA ARG A 33 -8.36 28.30 3.62
C ARG A 33 -8.02 27.04 4.43
N PHE A 34 -7.82 27.20 5.75
CA PHE A 34 -7.58 26.07 6.63
C PHE A 34 -8.79 25.12 6.70
N ASP A 35 -9.98 25.67 6.85
CA ASP A 35 -11.21 24.86 6.89
C ASP A 35 -11.48 24.15 5.55
N ALA A 36 -11.13 24.79 4.42
CA ALA A 36 -11.19 24.14 3.11
C ALA A 36 -10.18 22.99 3.00
N LEU A 37 -8.94 23.19 3.44
CA LEU A 37 -7.91 22.15 3.47
C LEU A 37 -8.29 21.00 4.38
N GLU A 38 -8.84 21.25 5.57
CA GLU A 38 -9.33 20.22 6.48
C GLU A 38 -10.40 19.34 5.85
N ARG A 39 -11.42 19.95 5.24
CA ARG A 39 -12.47 19.20 4.53
C ARG A 39 -11.89 18.31 3.43
N ARG A 40 -10.90 18.80 2.67
CA ARG A 40 -10.22 18.03 1.64
C ARG A 40 -9.43 16.88 2.24
N LEU A 41 -8.67 17.10 3.33
CA LEU A 41 -7.92 16.05 4.04
C LEU A 41 -8.83 14.94 4.58
N MET A 42 -10.04 15.28 5.04
CA MET A 42 -11.01 14.31 5.53
C MET A 42 -11.70 13.52 4.39
N ALA A 43 -11.79 14.10 3.20
CA ALA A 43 -12.46 13.51 2.03
C ALA A 43 -11.53 12.65 1.15
N VAL A 44 -10.22 12.69 1.39
CA VAL A 44 -9.21 11.96 0.61
C VAL A 44 -9.53 10.47 0.52
N GLY A 45 -9.47 9.93 -0.69
CA GLY A 45 -9.77 8.53 -1.00
C GLY A 45 -8.56 7.61 -1.11
N SER A 46 -7.35 8.16 -1.36
CA SER A 46 -6.12 7.40 -1.56
C SER A 46 -4.90 8.05 -0.91
N MET A 47 -3.85 7.26 -0.68
CA MET A 47 -2.57 7.77 -0.17
C MET A 47 -1.90 8.75 -1.16
N GLU A 48 -2.02 8.51 -2.46
CA GLU A 48 -1.50 9.38 -3.50
C GLU A 48 -2.17 10.76 -3.46
N GLU A 49 -3.50 10.80 -3.38
CA GLU A 49 -4.28 12.02 -3.26
C GLU A 49 -3.90 12.80 -1.98
N LEU A 50 -3.70 12.09 -0.85
CA LEU A 50 -3.27 12.70 0.41
C LEU A 50 -1.88 13.34 0.29
N VAL A 51 -0.92 12.65 -0.30
CA VAL A 51 0.43 13.17 -0.50
C VAL A 51 0.41 14.39 -1.43
N ASN A 52 -0.33 14.35 -2.52
CA ASN A 52 -0.48 15.48 -3.43
C ASN A 52 -1.12 16.68 -2.73
N LEU A 53 -2.15 16.46 -1.93
CA LEU A 53 -2.80 17.51 -1.14
C LEU A 53 -1.82 18.20 -0.17
N LEU A 54 -0.96 17.43 0.52
CA LEU A 54 0.00 17.97 1.48
C LEU A 54 1.22 18.63 0.81
N LEU A 55 1.72 18.10 -0.31
CA LEU A 55 2.97 18.57 -0.93
C LEU A 55 2.78 19.56 -2.08
N VAL A 56 1.65 19.47 -2.79
CA VAL A 56 1.38 20.32 -3.95
C VAL A 56 0.33 21.37 -3.61
N ASP A 57 -0.89 20.95 -3.28
CA ASP A 57 -2.02 21.86 -3.09
C ASP A 57 -1.80 22.76 -1.87
N CYS A 58 -1.32 22.22 -0.76
CA CYS A 58 -1.00 23.02 0.44
C CYS A 58 0.06 24.08 0.13
N ARG A 59 1.06 23.76 -0.71
CA ARG A 59 2.07 24.72 -1.15
C ARG A 59 1.45 25.86 -1.96
N GLU A 60 0.53 25.55 -2.87
CA GLU A 60 -0.15 26.54 -3.72
C GLU A 60 -1.15 27.37 -2.91
N ASP A 61 -2.02 26.76 -2.13
CA ASP A 61 -3.07 27.41 -1.33
C ASP A 61 -2.49 28.40 -0.31
N PHE A 62 -1.33 28.09 0.26
CA PHE A 62 -0.66 28.94 1.25
C PHE A 62 0.52 29.74 0.68
N GLY A 63 0.83 29.65 -0.61
CA GLY A 63 1.93 30.36 -1.25
C GLY A 63 3.28 30.04 -0.59
N LEU A 64 3.57 28.73 -0.44
CA LEU A 64 4.83 28.24 0.12
C LEU A 64 5.86 28.01 -1.00
N ASP A 65 7.12 28.22 -0.69
CA ASP A 65 8.21 27.98 -1.64
C ASP A 65 8.60 26.47 -1.66
N ALA A 66 8.47 25.79 -0.52
CA ALA A 66 8.75 24.36 -0.38
C ALA A 66 7.76 23.69 0.58
N ALA A 67 7.45 22.41 0.31
CA ALA A 67 6.76 21.51 1.22
C ALA A 67 7.41 20.14 1.13
N GLU A 68 7.75 19.54 2.30
CA GLU A 68 8.33 18.21 2.40
C GLU A 68 7.53 17.37 3.40
N LEU A 69 7.36 16.11 3.10
CA LEU A 69 6.67 15.15 3.98
C LEU A 69 7.61 13.99 4.27
N TRP A 70 7.90 13.78 5.53
CA TRP A 70 8.71 12.66 6.01
C TRP A 70 7.81 11.70 6.76
N LEU A 71 7.84 10.42 6.40
CA LEU A 71 7.01 9.38 7.00
C LEU A 71 7.88 8.21 7.45
N LEU A 72 7.64 7.73 8.66
CA LEU A 72 8.30 6.56 9.19
C LEU A 72 7.71 5.29 8.56
N ASP A 73 8.57 4.44 7.98
CA ASP A 73 8.15 3.23 7.25
C ASP A 73 9.10 2.03 7.47
N PRO A 74 9.39 1.64 8.74
CA PRO A 74 10.32 0.56 9.05
C PRO A 74 9.86 -0.81 8.51
N GLU A 75 8.57 -0.99 8.26
CA GLU A 75 7.97 -2.23 7.76
C GLU A 75 7.67 -2.18 6.25
N GLU A 76 8.09 -1.13 5.56
CA GLU A 76 7.88 -0.89 4.13
C GLU A 76 6.39 -0.87 3.71
N GLU A 77 5.49 -0.57 4.63
CA GLU A 77 4.04 -0.55 4.34
C GLU A 77 3.65 0.61 3.42
N LEU A 78 4.19 1.80 3.69
CA LEU A 78 3.97 2.98 2.86
C LEU A 78 4.59 2.82 1.47
N ARG A 79 5.80 2.27 1.40
CA ARG A 79 6.50 1.96 0.15
C ARG A 79 5.68 1.04 -0.75
N ARG A 80 4.96 0.08 -0.16
CA ARG A 80 4.04 -0.83 -0.87
C ARG A 80 2.67 -0.20 -1.18
N ALA A 81 2.24 0.82 -0.44
CA ALA A 81 0.96 1.49 -0.63
C ALA A 81 1.02 2.62 -1.66
N LEU A 82 2.21 3.23 -1.83
CA LEU A 82 2.44 4.27 -2.81
C LEU A 82 2.58 3.65 -4.22
N PRO A 83 1.96 4.23 -5.25
CA PRO A 83 2.04 3.71 -6.59
C PRO A 83 3.48 3.77 -7.13
N ALA A 84 3.86 2.80 -7.98
CA ALA A 84 5.15 2.79 -8.67
C ALA A 84 5.28 3.89 -9.75
N LEU A 85 4.23 4.68 -9.99
CA LEU A 85 4.23 5.79 -10.94
C LEU A 85 4.94 7.00 -10.34
N PRO A 86 5.66 7.80 -11.16
CA PRO A 86 6.34 8.99 -10.68
C PRO A 86 5.31 10.00 -10.16
N MET A 87 5.26 10.18 -8.86
CA MET A 87 4.51 11.27 -8.22
C MET A 87 5.19 12.60 -8.55
N VAL A 88 4.43 13.67 -8.68
CA VAL A 88 4.98 15.03 -8.88
C VAL A 88 5.94 15.39 -7.75
N ARG A 89 5.63 14.96 -6.51
CA ARG A 89 6.51 14.93 -5.34
C ARG A 89 6.20 13.71 -4.49
N ALA A 90 7.24 12.96 -4.11
CA ALA A 90 7.13 11.81 -3.24
C ALA A 90 7.49 12.18 -1.80
N PRO A 91 6.87 11.56 -0.78
CA PRO A 91 7.31 11.69 0.60
C PRO A 91 8.67 11.02 0.79
N GLN A 92 9.47 11.54 1.72
CA GLN A 92 10.67 10.85 2.17
C GLN A 92 10.29 9.76 3.18
N LEU A 93 10.59 8.51 2.84
CA LEU A 93 10.34 7.37 3.71
C LEU A 93 11.57 7.10 4.57
N LEU A 94 11.36 7.02 5.89
CA LEU A 94 12.41 6.87 6.89
C LEU A 94 12.36 5.46 7.48
N ASP A 95 13.48 4.76 7.48
CA ASP A 95 13.61 3.42 8.05
C ASP A 95 13.76 3.47 9.60
N SER A 96 14.00 4.66 10.18
CA SER A 96 14.16 4.83 11.62
C SER A 96 13.75 6.21 12.13
N HIS A 97 13.54 6.32 13.44
CA HIS A 97 13.19 7.58 14.11
C HIS A 97 14.35 8.60 14.22
N ALA A 98 15.59 8.24 13.89
CA ALA A 98 16.76 9.09 14.13
C ALA A 98 16.63 10.48 13.46
N PRO A 99 16.25 10.62 12.16
CA PRO A 99 16.12 11.93 11.54
C PRO A 99 15.05 12.81 12.19
N LEU A 100 13.94 12.21 12.64
CA LEU A 100 12.87 12.94 13.33
C LEU A 100 13.28 13.40 14.73
N LYS A 101 14.07 12.58 15.44
CA LYS A 101 14.63 12.97 16.74
C LYS A 101 15.59 14.14 16.61
N ASP A 102 16.38 14.19 15.54
CA ASP A 102 17.29 15.29 15.25
C ASP A 102 16.54 16.60 15.00
N LEU A 103 15.36 16.55 14.37
CA LEU A 103 14.55 17.74 14.10
C LEU A 103 13.78 18.22 15.33
N PHE A 104 13.18 17.32 16.12
CA PHE A 104 12.23 17.68 17.17
C PHE A 104 12.75 17.48 18.61
N GLY A 105 13.81 16.73 18.79
CA GLY A 105 14.29 16.39 20.13
C GLY A 105 13.24 15.65 20.96
N ALA A 106 13.20 15.94 22.26
CA ALA A 106 12.26 15.34 23.19
C ALA A 106 10.86 16.03 23.18
N ALA A 107 10.80 17.31 22.80
CA ALA A 107 9.59 18.13 22.95
C ALA A 107 8.47 17.76 21.97
N ARG A 108 8.82 17.26 20.78
CA ARG A 108 7.85 16.83 19.73
C ARG A 108 6.74 17.85 19.47
N THR A 109 7.10 19.14 19.46
CA THR A 109 6.18 20.26 19.19
C THR A 109 6.52 20.90 17.86
N THR A 110 5.57 21.60 17.27
CA THR A 110 5.80 22.42 16.09
C THR A 110 6.93 23.40 16.33
N ARG A 111 7.90 23.46 15.41
CA ARG A 111 9.03 24.36 15.46
C ARG A 111 8.93 25.37 14.33
N LEU A 112 8.99 26.65 14.70
CA LEU A 112 9.14 27.74 13.76
C LEU A 112 10.61 28.11 13.69
N ILE A 113 11.18 28.11 12.50
CA ILE A 113 12.61 28.32 12.27
C ILE A 113 12.75 29.50 11.32
N GLY A 114 13.35 30.57 11.81
CA GLY A 114 13.80 31.75 11.06
C GLY A 114 15.31 31.86 11.07
N PRO A 115 15.83 33.04 10.68
CA PRO A 115 17.25 33.36 10.84
C PRO A 115 17.67 33.31 12.30
N GLY A 116 18.68 32.51 12.64
CA GLY A 116 19.13 32.38 14.02
C GLY A 116 19.82 31.04 14.32
N PRO A 117 19.91 30.66 15.61
CA PRO A 117 20.65 29.46 16.04
C PRO A 117 20.14 28.17 15.43
N ASP A 118 18.83 28.09 15.16
CA ASP A 118 18.18 26.90 14.58
C ASP A 118 18.23 26.85 13.04
N ALA A 119 18.75 27.89 12.37
CA ALA A 119 18.86 27.94 10.91
C ALA A 119 19.56 26.70 10.27
N PRO A 120 20.54 26.04 10.90
CA PRO A 120 21.11 24.81 10.36
C PRO A 120 20.12 23.64 10.18
N LEU A 121 18.98 23.64 10.89
CA LEU A 121 17.93 22.64 10.71
C LEU A 121 17.23 22.77 9.36
N LEU A 122 17.19 23.95 8.74
CA LEU A 122 16.62 24.16 7.41
C LEU A 122 17.34 23.33 6.35
N ALA A 123 18.68 23.24 6.44
CA ALA A 123 19.49 22.44 5.52
C ALA A 123 19.31 20.92 5.70
N ARG A 124 18.75 20.49 6.85
CA ARG A 124 18.38 19.09 7.08
C ARG A 124 16.96 18.79 6.59
N ALA A 125 16.06 19.75 6.74
CA ALA A 125 14.64 19.58 6.47
C ALA A 125 14.27 19.81 4.99
N PHE A 126 15.12 20.52 4.23
CA PHE A 126 14.87 20.88 2.83
C PHE A 126 16.11 20.72 1.98
N GLU A 127 15.91 20.45 0.69
CA GLU A 127 16.99 20.49 -0.28
C GLU A 127 17.56 21.90 -0.43
N PRO A 128 18.89 22.08 -0.54
CA PRO A 128 19.51 23.39 -0.68
C PRO A 128 18.98 24.22 -1.85
N ALA A 129 18.60 23.57 -2.95
CA ALA A 129 18.05 24.21 -4.15
C ALA A 129 16.71 24.93 -3.91
N ALA A 130 15.97 24.57 -2.85
CA ALA A 130 14.71 25.22 -2.51
C ALA A 130 14.88 26.67 -2.02
N GLY A 131 16.06 27.04 -1.51
CA GLY A 131 16.39 28.37 -1.04
C GLY A 131 15.55 28.83 0.16
N VAL A 132 15.11 27.89 1.01
CA VAL A 132 14.29 28.15 2.19
C VAL A 132 15.08 28.95 3.22
N ARG A 133 14.49 30.03 3.74
CA ARG A 133 15.08 30.92 4.75
C ARG A 133 14.32 30.94 6.07
N SER A 134 13.05 30.53 6.05
CA SER A 134 12.25 30.25 7.26
C SER A 134 11.34 29.05 7.02
N ALA A 135 11.00 28.32 8.08
CA ALA A 135 10.14 27.15 7.97
C ALA A 135 9.30 26.88 9.23
N ALA A 136 8.19 26.19 9.03
CA ALA A 136 7.46 25.49 10.09
C ALA A 136 7.68 23.99 9.93
N LEU A 137 8.24 23.34 10.96
CA LEU A 137 8.38 21.90 11.04
C LEU A 137 7.29 21.35 11.97
N LEU A 138 6.40 20.56 11.41
CA LEU A 138 5.20 20.03 12.07
C LEU A 138 5.37 18.55 12.37
N PRO A 139 5.44 18.15 13.66
CA PRO A 139 5.52 16.74 14.01
C PRO A 139 4.14 16.09 13.80
N LEU A 140 4.11 14.96 13.08
CA LEU A 140 2.91 14.16 12.90
C LEU A 140 2.85 13.10 14.00
N ILE A 141 1.93 13.31 14.95
CA ILE A 141 1.84 12.48 16.17
C ILE A 141 0.51 11.75 16.21
N ARG A 142 0.57 10.44 16.46
CA ARG A 142 -0.60 9.59 16.70
C ARG A 142 -0.38 8.70 17.91
N GLN A 143 -1.36 8.69 18.83
CA GLN A 143 -1.32 7.89 20.06
C GLN A 143 0.01 8.06 20.86
N GLY A 144 0.55 9.31 20.86
CA GLY A 144 1.83 9.61 21.51
C GLY A 144 3.09 9.19 20.72
N LEU A 145 2.93 8.56 19.55
CA LEU A 145 4.05 8.17 18.69
C LEU A 145 4.24 9.18 17.55
N LEU A 146 5.48 9.49 17.26
CA LEU A 146 5.87 10.33 16.13
C LEU A 146 5.93 9.44 14.87
N ILE A 147 4.97 9.61 13.96
CA ILE A 147 4.84 8.82 12.73
C ILE A 147 5.47 9.50 11.50
N GLY A 148 5.87 10.76 11.63
CA GLY A 148 6.45 11.54 10.54
C GLY A 148 6.53 13.01 10.86
N SER A 149 6.76 13.81 9.83
CA SER A 149 6.73 15.28 9.92
C SER A 149 6.36 15.91 8.58
N LEU A 150 5.66 17.06 8.64
CA LEU A 150 5.36 17.92 7.50
C LEU A 150 6.17 19.21 7.64
N HIS A 151 6.92 19.57 6.63
CA HIS A 151 7.77 20.77 6.62
C HIS A 151 7.23 21.76 5.62
N LEU A 152 7.00 23.01 6.06
CA LEU A 152 6.48 24.12 5.25
C LEU A 152 7.56 25.19 5.19
N GLY A 153 8.13 25.41 4.00
CA GLY A 153 9.26 26.30 3.78
C GLY A 153 8.91 27.59 3.04
N SER A 154 9.58 28.68 3.42
CA SER A 154 9.49 29.98 2.73
C SER A 154 10.86 30.59 2.49
N ARG A 155 11.00 31.33 1.36
CA ARG A 155 12.15 32.19 1.07
C ARG A 155 12.10 33.52 1.83
N ASP A 156 10.92 33.89 2.34
CA ASP A 156 10.77 35.04 3.23
C ASP A 156 11.27 34.66 4.64
N PRO A 157 12.34 35.33 5.14
CA PRO A 157 12.90 34.98 6.45
C PRO A 157 11.98 35.33 7.62
N GLU A 158 11.01 36.23 7.44
CA GLU A 158 10.12 36.72 8.51
C GLU A 158 8.80 35.92 8.56
N ARG A 159 8.54 35.06 7.59
CA ARG A 159 7.26 34.34 7.51
C ARG A 159 6.99 33.43 8.72
N TYR A 160 8.00 32.76 9.21
CA TYR A 160 7.93 31.85 10.35
C TYR A 160 8.83 32.36 11.48
N ASP A 161 8.30 33.39 12.16
CA ASP A 161 8.94 33.96 13.35
C ASP A 161 8.58 33.13 14.59
N ALA A 162 9.55 32.95 15.50
CA ALA A 162 9.37 32.25 16.77
C ALA A 162 8.28 32.86 17.69
N ALA A 163 7.95 34.15 17.49
CA ALA A 163 6.87 34.83 18.18
C ALA A 163 5.47 34.52 17.58
N SER A 164 5.40 33.91 16.42
CA SER A 164 4.14 33.58 15.75
C SER A 164 3.44 32.39 16.41
N GLY A 165 2.11 32.45 16.50
CA GLY A 165 1.30 31.37 17.09
C GLY A 165 1.28 30.12 16.19
N THR A 166 1.39 28.92 16.81
CA THR A 166 1.44 27.62 16.09
C THR A 166 0.07 26.92 15.99
N LYS A 167 -0.99 27.46 16.59
CA LYS A 167 -2.30 26.77 16.73
C LYS A 167 -2.84 26.16 15.43
N PHE A 168 -2.78 26.89 14.32
CA PHE A 168 -3.25 26.39 13.02
C PHE A 168 -2.34 25.30 12.46
N LEU A 169 -1.03 25.45 12.64
CA LEU A 169 -0.03 24.48 12.21
C LEU A 169 -0.14 23.19 13.02
N ASP A 170 -0.35 23.30 14.33
CA ASP A 170 -0.57 22.16 15.22
C ASP A 170 -1.85 21.41 14.83
N ARG A 171 -2.94 22.14 14.50
CA ARG A 171 -4.18 21.56 14.01
C ARG A 171 -3.99 20.85 12.66
N LEU A 172 -3.29 21.48 11.72
CA LEU A 172 -2.92 20.86 10.43
C LEU A 172 -2.12 19.57 10.63
N ALA A 173 -1.11 19.60 11.50
CA ALA A 173 -0.30 18.42 11.84
C ALA A 173 -1.15 17.28 12.38
N ALA A 174 -2.09 17.58 13.31
CA ALA A 174 -2.97 16.60 13.90
C ALA A 174 -3.89 15.96 12.86
N ILE A 175 -4.50 16.77 11.97
CA ILE A 175 -5.42 16.26 10.94
C ILE A 175 -4.65 15.48 9.87
N ALA A 176 -3.49 15.95 9.43
CA ALA A 176 -2.64 15.22 8.51
C ALA A 176 -2.23 13.86 9.08
N ALA A 177 -1.84 13.81 10.36
CA ALA A 177 -1.50 12.56 11.04
C ALA A 177 -2.68 11.58 11.11
N ILE A 178 -3.91 12.08 11.38
CA ILE A 178 -5.14 11.27 11.37
C ILE A 178 -5.41 10.74 9.96
N ALA A 179 -5.30 11.58 8.94
CA ALA A 179 -5.55 11.19 7.55
C ALA A 179 -4.55 10.09 7.10
N ILE A 180 -3.26 10.25 7.40
CA ILE A 180 -2.21 9.26 7.09
C ILE A 180 -2.51 7.91 7.76
N GLU A 181 -2.79 7.92 9.07
CA GLU A 181 -3.14 6.69 9.81
C GLU A 181 -4.40 6.03 9.24
N SER A 182 -5.43 6.82 8.91
CA SER A 182 -6.66 6.31 8.31
C SER A 182 -6.40 5.63 6.97
N MET A 183 -5.55 6.22 6.10
CA MET A 183 -5.18 5.62 4.81
C MET A 183 -4.38 4.34 5.00
N LEU A 184 -3.42 4.31 5.94
CA LEU A 184 -2.66 3.09 6.26
C LEU A 184 -3.58 1.98 6.77
N ASN A 185 -4.50 2.30 7.68
CA ASN A 185 -5.44 1.31 8.20
C ASN A 185 -6.40 0.79 7.14
N ARG A 186 -6.88 1.64 6.22
CA ARG A 186 -7.67 1.20 5.06
C ARG A 186 -6.89 0.25 4.17
N GLU A 187 -5.62 0.55 3.91
CA GLU A 187 -4.77 -0.31 3.09
C GLU A 187 -4.45 -1.64 3.79
N ARG A 188 -4.19 -1.63 5.11
CA ARG A 188 -4.05 -2.85 5.92
C ARG A 188 -5.31 -3.71 5.87
N LEU A 189 -6.49 -3.10 6.08
CA LEU A 189 -7.77 -3.81 5.99
C LEU A 189 -8.03 -4.34 4.57
N ARG A 190 -7.70 -3.56 3.55
CA ARG A 190 -7.81 -4.00 2.15
C ARG A 190 -6.92 -5.22 1.89
N ARG A 191 -5.67 -5.19 2.34
CA ARG A 191 -4.72 -6.33 2.20
C ARG A 191 -5.16 -7.53 3.03
N ALA A 192 -5.55 -7.34 4.28
CA ALA A 192 -6.09 -8.41 5.11
C ALA A 192 -7.34 -9.04 4.50
N GLY A 193 -8.18 -8.24 3.81
CA GLY A 193 -9.33 -8.73 3.05
C GLY A 193 -8.99 -9.38 1.70
N MET A 194 -7.73 -9.37 1.25
CA MET A 194 -7.29 -9.89 -0.05
C MET A 194 -6.29 -11.04 0.03
N THR A 195 -5.70 -11.28 1.21
CA THR A 195 -4.73 -12.36 1.43
C THR A 195 -5.31 -13.42 2.37
N ASP A 196 -4.84 -14.64 2.21
CA ASP A 196 -5.06 -15.74 3.17
C ASP A 196 -4.02 -15.59 4.29
N GLY A 197 -4.51 -15.46 5.54
CA GLY A 197 -3.66 -15.17 6.70
C GLY A 197 -2.71 -16.32 7.09
N LEU A 198 -2.95 -17.54 6.60
CA LEU A 198 -2.08 -18.68 6.87
C LEU A 198 -0.94 -18.80 5.85
N THR A 199 -1.27 -18.70 4.57
CA THR A 199 -0.32 -19.00 3.47
C THR A 199 0.37 -17.78 2.88
N GLY A 200 -0.15 -16.56 3.14
CA GLY A 200 0.33 -15.32 2.54
C GLY A 200 -0.01 -15.16 1.06
N LEU A 201 -0.64 -16.15 0.43
CA LEU A 201 -1.22 -16.05 -0.91
C LEU A 201 -2.45 -15.14 -0.91
N HIS A 202 -2.92 -14.75 -2.08
CA HIS A 202 -4.25 -14.14 -2.15
C HIS A 202 -5.32 -15.12 -1.64
N ASN A 203 -6.42 -14.58 -1.13
CA ASN A 203 -7.58 -15.40 -0.79
C ASN A 203 -8.50 -15.57 -2.02
N ARG A 204 -9.46 -16.50 -1.90
CA ARG A 204 -10.45 -16.76 -2.95
C ARG A 204 -11.16 -15.52 -3.44
N ARG A 205 -11.59 -14.63 -2.52
CA ARG A 205 -12.32 -13.40 -2.86
C ARG A 205 -11.53 -12.47 -3.79
N TYR A 206 -10.25 -12.30 -3.52
CA TYR A 206 -9.37 -11.51 -4.38
C TYR A 206 -9.17 -12.18 -5.73
N PHE A 207 -8.96 -13.49 -5.74
CA PHE A 207 -8.79 -14.27 -6.97
C PHE A 207 -10.02 -14.17 -7.87
N ASP A 208 -11.22 -14.39 -7.32
CA ASP A 208 -12.48 -14.30 -8.07
C ASP A 208 -12.67 -12.92 -8.74
N HIS A 209 -12.29 -11.83 -8.04
CA HIS A 209 -12.37 -10.49 -8.60
C HIS A 209 -11.28 -10.23 -9.67
N ARG A 210 -10.03 -10.58 -9.38
CA ARG A 210 -8.88 -10.27 -10.24
C ARG A 210 -8.87 -11.12 -11.51
N SER A 211 -9.28 -12.36 -11.42
CA SER A 211 -9.35 -13.28 -12.56
C SER A 211 -10.32 -12.81 -13.65
N LEU A 212 -11.44 -12.16 -13.29
CA LEU A 212 -12.37 -11.57 -14.27
C LEU A 212 -11.71 -10.45 -15.08
N ILE A 213 -10.87 -9.65 -14.43
CA ILE A 213 -10.14 -8.56 -15.10
C ILE A 213 -9.11 -9.16 -16.07
N GLU A 214 -8.31 -10.14 -15.61
CA GLU A 214 -7.30 -10.80 -16.44
C GLU A 214 -7.94 -11.56 -17.62
N PHE A 215 -9.06 -12.24 -17.40
CA PHE A 215 -9.83 -12.90 -18.45
C PHE A 215 -10.27 -11.90 -19.52
N SER A 216 -10.88 -10.78 -19.12
CA SER A 216 -11.33 -9.73 -20.04
C SER A 216 -10.19 -9.15 -20.86
N GLN A 217 -9.02 -8.98 -20.26
CA GLN A 217 -7.81 -8.51 -20.94
C GLN A 217 -7.28 -9.57 -21.93
N ALA A 218 -7.25 -10.85 -21.52
CA ALA A 218 -6.79 -11.94 -22.36
C ALA A 218 -7.65 -12.08 -23.62
N VAL A 219 -8.98 -12.01 -23.47
CA VAL A 219 -9.91 -12.05 -24.60
C VAL A 219 -9.73 -10.82 -25.50
N ARG A 220 -9.69 -9.61 -24.93
CA ARG A 220 -9.54 -8.36 -25.69
C ARG A 220 -8.24 -8.31 -26.49
N HIS A 221 -7.14 -8.68 -25.87
CA HIS A 221 -5.80 -8.58 -26.46
C HIS A 221 -5.33 -9.88 -27.09
N ARG A 222 -6.14 -10.93 -27.07
CA ARG A 222 -5.86 -12.25 -27.69
C ARG A 222 -4.55 -12.87 -27.25
N TYR A 223 -4.20 -12.75 -25.94
CA TYR A 223 -3.04 -13.46 -25.42
C TYR A 223 -3.44 -14.74 -24.67
N PRO A 224 -2.57 -15.75 -24.64
CA PRO A 224 -2.85 -16.99 -23.95
C PRO A 224 -2.98 -16.76 -22.44
N LEU A 225 -3.92 -17.46 -21.81
CA LEU A 225 -4.16 -17.46 -20.39
C LEU A 225 -4.32 -18.89 -19.91
N ALA A 226 -3.52 -19.30 -18.94
CA ALA A 226 -3.62 -20.62 -18.33
C ALA A 226 -4.14 -20.52 -16.89
N CYS A 227 -4.91 -21.52 -16.47
CA CYS A 227 -5.36 -21.69 -15.09
C CYS A 227 -4.88 -23.03 -14.57
N LEU A 228 -4.24 -23.03 -13.39
CA LEU A 228 -3.88 -24.22 -12.64
C LEU A 228 -4.80 -24.32 -11.43
N PHE A 229 -5.36 -25.50 -11.19
CA PHE A 229 -6.02 -25.86 -9.94
C PHE A 229 -5.19 -26.93 -9.24
N LEU A 230 -4.81 -26.68 -7.98
CA LEU A 230 -3.86 -27.51 -7.25
C LEU A 230 -4.50 -27.95 -5.93
N ASP A 231 -4.16 -29.15 -5.51
CA ASP A 231 -4.66 -29.69 -4.23
C ASP A 231 -3.59 -30.59 -3.59
N ILE A 232 -3.43 -30.48 -2.26
CA ILE A 232 -2.46 -31.29 -1.52
C ILE A 232 -3.00 -32.70 -1.36
N ASP A 233 -2.27 -33.66 -1.90
CA ASP A 233 -2.64 -35.03 -1.87
C ASP A 233 -2.69 -35.57 -0.42
N HIS A 234 -3.79 -36.24 -0.06
CA HIS A 234 -3.97 -36.84 1.25
C HIS A 234 -3.83 -35.87 2.45
N PHE A 235 -4.14 -34.59 2.28
CA PHE A 235 -3.98 -33.56 3.32
C PHE A 235 -4.74 -33.94 4.62
N LYS A 236 -5.93 -34.50 4.48
CA LYS A 236 -6.68 -35.01 5.65
C LYS A 236 -5.89 -36.05 6.45
N ALA A 237 -5.19 -36.97 5.78
CA ALA A 237 -4.37 -37.98 6.46
C ALA A 237 -3.18 -37.33 7.21
N ILE A 238 -2.60 -36.26 6.67
CA ILE A 238 -1.56 -35.48 7.37
C ILE A 238 -2.14 -34.90 8.67
N ASN A 239 -3.32 -34.25 8.59
CA ASN A 239 -3.99 -33.73 9.78
C ASN A 239 -4.35 -34.79 10.80
N ASP A 240 -4.91 -35.92 10.33
CA ASP A 240 -5.33 -37.01 11.21
C ASP A 240 -4.14 -37.67 11.92
N SER A 241 -2.96 -37.72 11.28
CA SER A 241 -1.74 -38.36 11.82
C SER A 241 -0.88 -37.46 12.68
N HIS A 242 -0.82 -36.15 12.35
CA HIS A 242 0.12 -35.20 12.94
C HIS A 242 -0.55 -33.98 13.61
N GLY A 243 -1.88 -33.87 13.52
CA GLY A 243 -2.66 -32.76 14.06
C GLY A 243 -2.71 -31.55 13.15
N HIS A 244 -3.71 -30.68 13.36
CA HIS A 244 -3.93 -29.46 12.58
C HIS A 244 -2.75 -28.49 12.56
N PRO A 245 -1.98 -28.30 13.65
CA PRO A 245 -0.82 -27.39 13.60
C PRO A 245 0.24 -27.79 12.57
N VAL A 246 0.45 -29.10 12.35
CA VAL A 246 1.36 -29.60 11.32
C VAL A 246 0.76 -29.40 9.92
N GLY A 247 -0.54 -29.65 9.74
CA GLY A 247 -1.22 -29.36 8.49
C GLY A 247 -1.15 -27.85 8.12
N ASP A 248 -1.33 -26.98 9.10
CA ASP A 248 -1.19 -25.52 8.88
C ASP A 248 0.23 -25.15 8.44
N GLU A 249 1.25 -25.80 9.00
CA GLU A 249 2.64 -25.56 8.59
C GLU A 249 2.90 -26.08 7.16
N VAL A 250 2.36 -27.24 6.80
CA VAL A 250 2.41 -27.74 5.41
C VAL A 250 1.75 -26.78 4.45
N LEU A 251 0.55 -26.27 4.76
CA LEU A 251 -0.14 -25.25 3.94
C LEU A 251 0.70 -23.97 3.77
N ARG A 252 1.32 -23.49 4.84
CA ARG A 252 2.17 -22.28 4.82
C ARG A 252 3.38 -22.48 3.91
N GLN A 253 4.06 -23.61 4.05
CA GLN A 253 5.24 -23.91 3.24
C GLN A 253 4.88 -24.15 1.78
N VAL A 254 3.78 -24.84 1.47
CA VAL A 254 3.26 -25.02 0.09
C VAL A 254 2.94 -23.66 -0.53
N GLY A 255 2.25 -22.78 0.19
CA GLY A 255 1.99 -21.41 -0.29
C GLY A 255 3.27 -20.66 -0.65
N GLY A 256 4.31 -20.77 0.19
CA GLY A 256 5.63 -20.19 -0.08
C GLY A 256 6.33 -20.81 -1.30
N LEU A 257 6.21 -22.12 -1.54
CA LEU A 257 6.75 -22.81 -2.72
C LEU A 257 6.05 -22.35 -4.00
N ILE A 258 4.72 -22.23 -3.96
CA ILE A 258 3.94 -21.68 -5.08
C ILE A 258 4.42 -20.26 -5.43
N LEU A 259 4.51 -19.34 -4.45
CA LEU A 259 4.98 -17.97 -4.68
C LEU A 259 6.35 -17.91 -5.33
N ARG A 260 7.31 -18.71 -4.85
CA ARG A 260 8.67 -18.75 -5.43
C ARG A 260 8.73 -19.30 -6.84
N SER A 261 7.69 -20.03 -7.25
CA SER A 261 7.58 -20.60 -8.60
C SER A 261 6.95 -19.62 -9.61
N LEU A 262 6.49 -18.46 -9.19
CA LEU A 262 5.74 -17.53 -10.02
C LEU A 262 6.55 -16.26 -10.29
N ARG A 263 6.28 -15.64 -11.43
CA ARG A 263 6.83 -14.33 -11.80
C ARG A 263 5.89 -13.19 -11.44
N THR A 264 6.40 -11.97 -11.45
CA THR A 264 5.58 -10.77 -11.33
C THR A 264 4.53 -10.74 -12.44
N GLY A 265 3.26 -10.65 -12.07
CA GLY A 265 2.12 -10.67 -13.00
C GLY A 265 1.33 -11.97 -12.99
N ASP A 266 1.89 -13.08 -12.48
CA ASP A 266 1.11 -14.29 -12.19
C ASP A 266 0.27 -14.07 -10.92
N LEU A 267 -0.88 -14.74 -10.85
CA LEU A 267 -1.80 -14.63 -9.71
C LEU A 267 -1.94 -15.99 -9.03
N ALA A 268 -1.68 -16.06 -7.73
CA ALA A 268 -1.91 -17.26 -6.93
C ALA A 268 -2.80 -16.98 -5.73
N ALA A 269 -3.66 -17.92 -5.40
CA ALA A 269 -4.55 -17.83 -4.25
C ALA A 269 -4.78 -19.19 -3.58
N ARG A 270 -5.05 -19.14 -2.27
CA ARG A 270 -5.68 -20.26 -1.57
C ARG A 270 -7.18 -20.20 -1.84
N TYR A 271 -7.69 -21.21 -2.50
CA TYR A 271 -9.07 -21.24 -2.98
C TYR A 271 -10.02 -21.98 -2.04
N GLY A 272 -9.52 -22.99 -1.36
CA GLY A 272 -10.21 -23.81 -0.36
C GLY A 272 -9.32 -24.16 0.82
N GLY A 273 -9.71 -25.18 1.59
CA GLY A 273 -8.95 -25.63 2.74
C GLY A 273 -7.52 -26.05 2.40
N GLU A 274 -7.39 -26.93 1.41
CA GLU A 274 -6.14 -27.53 0.91
C GLU A 274 -5.93 -27.26 -0.59
N GLU A 275 -6.77 -26.38 -1.17
CA GLU A 275 -6.84 -26.08 -2.60
C GLU A 275 -6.22 -24.74 -2.91
N PHE A 276 -5.46 -24.68 -3.99
CA PHE A 276 -4.82 -23.48 -4.52
C PHE A 276 -5.16 -23.30 -5.99
N VAL A 277 -5.17 -22.05 -6.44
CA VAL A 277 -5.35 -21.70 -7.84
C VAL A 277 -4.24 -20.77 -8.29
N VAL A 278 -3.78 -20.96 -9.53
CA VAL A 278 -2.78 -20.09 -10.16
C VAL A 278 -3.29 -19.67 -11.53
N LEU A 279 -3.22 -18.39 -11.84
CA LEU A 279 -3.54 -17.85 -13.15
C LEU A 279 -2.27 -17.29 -13.78
N LEU A 280 -1.98 -17.73 -15.00
CA LEU A 280 -0.75 -17.42 -15.72
C LEU A 280 -1.06 -16.63 -17.01
N PRO A 281 -1.12 -15.30 -16.95
CA PRO A 281 -1.31 -14.47 -18.13
C PRO A 281 -0.13 -14.58 -19.11
N ARG A 282 -0.43 -14.50 -20.41
CA ARG A 282 0.59 -14.52 -21.49
C ARG A 282 1.53 -15.73 -21.39
N THR A 283 0.95 -16.88 -21.06
CA THR A 283 1.67 -18.15 -20.92
C THR A 283 0.96 -19.20 -21.76
N ASP A 284 1.68 -19.79 -22.69
CA ASP A 284 1.19 -20.87 -23.53
C ASP A 284 1.14 -22.22 -22.76
N LEU A 285 0.63 -23.25 -23.41
CA LEU A 285 0.48 -24.57 -22.82
C LEU A 285 1.82 -25.16 -22.33
N ALA A 286 2.88 -24.99 -23.10
CA ALA A 286 4.18 -25.53 -22.74
C ALA A 286 4.76 -24.85 -21.50
N GLY A 287 4.71 -23.52 -21.46
CA GLY A 287 5.13 -22.74 -20.30
C GLY A 287 4.25 -22.98 -19.07
N ALA A 288 2.93 -23.18 -19.25
CA ALA A 288 2.03 -23.48 -18.14
C ALA A 288 2.31 -24.88 -17.55
N ARG A 289 2.61 -25.87 -18.40
CA ARG A 289 3.05 -27.21 -17.95
C ARG A 289 4.36 -27.15 -17.17
N GLU A 290 5.31 -26.36 -17.64
CA GLU A 290 6.59 -26.17 -16.94
C GLU A 290 6.40 -25.56 -15.55
N VAL A 291 5.56 -24.55 -15.40
CA VAL A 291 5.23 -23.94 -14.11
C VAL A 291 4.53 -24.97 -13.21
N ALA A 292 3.53 -25.70 -13.72
CA ALA A 292 2.80 -26.72 -12.98
C ALA A 292 3.73 -27.82 -12.44
N GLU A 293 4.58 -28.39 -13.30
CA GLU A 293 5.55 -29.42 -12.91
C GLU A 293 6.62 -28.89 -11.95
N ARG A 294 7.09 -27.67 -12.14
CA ARG A 294 8.03 -27.03 -11.21
C ARG A 294 7.43 -26.93 -9.81
N ILE A 295 6.18 -26.44 -9.69
CA ILE A 295 5.48 -26.38 -8.40
C ILE A 295 5.33 -27.77 -7.81
N ARG A 296 4.85 -28.73 -8.58
CA ARG A 296 4.63 -30.12 -8.15
C ARG A 296 5.93 -30.75 -7.61
N LEU A 297 7.02 -30.65 -8.36
CA LEU A 297 8.33 -31.20 -7.97
C LEU A 297 8.89 -30.49 -6.74
N MET A 298 8.81 -29.17 -6.67
CA MET A 298 9.26 -28.43 -5.50
C MET A 298 8.51 -28.85 -4.23
N VAL A 299 7.22 -29.17 -4.31
CA VAL A 299 6.45 -29.66 -3.17
C VAL A 299 6.83 -31.11 -2.84
N GLN A 300 6.95 -31.98 -3.84
CA GLN A 300 7.36 -33.37 -3.66
C GLN A 300 8.72 -33.50 -2.96
N ASP A 301 9.69 -32.65 -3.36
CA ASP A 301 11.07 -32.71 -2.89
C ASP A 301 11.31 -31.92 -1.59
N ALA A 302 10.34 -31.13 -1.14
CA ALA A 302 10.46 -30.32 0.06
C ALA A 302 10.32 -31.17 1.33
N PRO A 303 11.28 -31.10 2.27
CA PRO A 303 11.05 -31.58 3.63
C PRO A 303 10.17 -30.56 4.38
N PHE A 304 8.91 -30.90 4.63
CA PHE A 304 8.03 -30.03 5.43
C PHE A 304 8.40 -30.18 6.90
N VAL A 305 9.04 -29.16 7.44
CA VAL A 305 9.49 -29.14 8.84
C VAL A 305 8.29 -28.88 9.75
N THR A 306 8.08 -29.76 10.73
CA THR A 306 7.03 -29.59 11.73
C THR A 306 7.47 -28.68 12.88
N PRO A 307 6.55 -28.09 13.66
CA PRO A 307 6.89 -27.27 14.81
C PRO A 307 7.77 -27.99 15.86
N GLU A 308 7.67 -29.33 15.95
CA GLU A 308 8.48 -30.14 16.86
C GLU A 308 9.83 -30.58 16.26
N GLY A 309 10.21 -30.08 15.06
CA GLY A 309 11.48 -30.39 14.42
C GLY A 309 11.51 -31.71 13.64
N GLY A 310 10.36 -32.37 13.47
CA GLY A 310 10.20 -33.52 12.57
C GLY A 310 10.03 -33.09 11.11
N THR A 311 9.90 -34.08 10.22
CA THR A 311 9.62 -33.83 8.79
C THR A 311 8.44 -34.67 8.32
N VAL A 312 7.59 -34.08 7.47
CA VAL A 312 6.47 -34.73 6.79
C VAL A 312 6.65 -34.53 5.29
N SER A 313 6.27 -35.54 4.50
CA SER A 313 6.24 -35.45 3.04
C SER A 313 4.82 -35.13 2.57
N ALA A 314 4.69 -34.30 1.58
CA ALA A 314 3.44 -33.98 0.89
C ALA A 314 3.66 -33.94 -0.63
N THR A 315 2.61 -34.24 -1.39
CA THR A 315 2.61 -34.12 -2.84
C THR A 315 1.42 -33.28 -3.30
N LEU A 316 1.47 -32.80 -4.53
CA LEU A 316 0.40 -32.05 -5.17
C LEU A 316 -0.12 -32.75 -6.41
N SER A 317 -1.44 -32.77 -6.57
CA SER A 317 -2.08 -32.97 -7.88
C SER A 317 -2.41 -31.64 -8.52
N VAL A 318 -2.21 -31.52 -9.83
CA VAL A 318 -2.40 -30.28 -10.57
C VAL A 318 -3.28 -30.53 -11.80
N GLY A 319 -4.36 -29.75 -11.91
CA GLY A 319 -5.17 -29.65 -13.12
C GLY A 319 -4.82 -28.37 -13.88
N LEU A 320 -4.54 -28.50 -15.16
CA LEU A 320 -4.18 -27.40 -16.08
C LEU A 320 -5.26 -27.20 -17.13
N ALA A 321 -5.72 -25.99 -17.33
CA ALA A 321 -6.57 -25.60 -18.44
C ALA A 321 -6.05 -24.34 -19.14
N MET A 322 -6.20 -24.29 -20.46
CA MET A 322 -5.93 -23.10 -21.26
C MET A 322 -7.23 -22.41 -21.61
N LEU A 323 -7.19 -21.09 -21.69
CA LEU A 323 -8.32 -20.30 -22.20
C LEU A 323 -8.59 -20.69 -23.66
N PRO A 324 -9.75 -21.31 -23.97
CA PRO A 324 -10.10 -21.61 -25.36
C PRO A 324 -10.44 -20.32 -26.10
N ALA A 325 -10.24 -20.34 -27.43
CA ALA A 325 -10.54 -19.19 -28.29
C ALA A 325 -12.02 -18.73 -28.23
N GLU A 326 -12.92 -19.64 -27.86
CA GLU A 326 -14.38 -19.48 -27.83
C GLU A 326 -14.93 -19.32 -26.39
N ALA A 327 -14.06 -19.07 -25.41
CA ALA A 327 -14.49 -18.97 -24.02
C ALA A 327 -15.43 -17.79 -23.80
N VAL A 328 -16.55 -18.06 -23.16
CA VAL A 328 -17.60 -17.07 -22.88
C VAL A 328 -17.37 -16.41 -21.51
N ASN A 329 -16.84 -17.14 -20.54
CA ASN A 329 -16.60 -16.65 -19.19
C ASN A 329 -15.42 -17.34 -18.51
N PHE A 330 -14.94 -16.73 -17.41
CA PHE A 330 -13.82 -17.26 -16.62
C PHE A 330 -14.20 -18.56 -15.88
N ALA A 331 -15.45 -18.72 -15.48
CA ALA A 331 -15.88 -19.88 -14.73
C ALA A 331 -15.69 -21.21 -15.50
N ASP A 332 -15.83 -21.16 -16.83
CA ASP A 332 -15.60 -22.33 -17.70
C ASP A 332 -14.13 -22.75 -17.69
N LEU A 333 -13.19 -21.78 -17.71
CA LEU A 333 -11.76 -22.03 -17.61
C LEU A 333 -11.41 -22.67 -16.26
N LEU A 334 -11.92 -22.10 -15.17
CA LEU A 334 -11.69 -22.61 -13.82
C LEU A 334 -12.25 -24.03 -13.66
N ALA A 335 -13.50 -24.26 -14.13
CA ALA A 335 -14.11 -25.59 -14.09
C ALA A 335 -13.37 -26.63 -14.95
N ALA A 336 -12.75 -26.20 -16.07
CA ALA A 336 -11.91 -27.09 -16.87
C ALA A 336 -10.64 -27.50 -16.12
N ALA A 337 -10.00 -26.57 -15.40
CA ALA A 337 -8.83 -26.85 -14.56
C ALA A 337 -9.20 -27.79 -13.40
N ASP A 338 -10.35 -27.59 -12.74
CA ASP A 338 -10.86 -28.45 -11.67
C ASP A 338 -11.13 -29.89 -12.17
N ARG A 339 -11.78 -30.05 -13.33
CA ARG A 339 -11.97 -31.39 -13.95
C ARG A 339 -10.63 -32.06 -14.25
N ALA A 340 -9.65 -31.33 -14.72
CA ALA A 340 -8.30 -31.87 -14.95
C ALA A 340 -7.63 -32.30 -13.65
N LEU A 341 -7.79 -31.52 -12.56
CA LEU A 341 -7.32 -31.90 -11.22
C LEU A 341 -7.97 -33.22 -10.73
N TYR A 342 -9.26 -33.35 -10.94
CA TYR A 342 -9.96 -34.60 -10.59
C TYR A 342 -9.37 -35.82 -11.31
N GLU A 343 -9.03 -35.72 -12.60
CA GLU A 343 -8.37 -36.78 -13.36
C GLU A 343 -6.93 -37.01 -12.89
N ALA A 344 -6.19 -35.98 -12.50
CA ALA A 344 -4.88 -36.15 -11.89
C ALA A 344 -4.95 -36.99 -10.59
N LYS A 345 -5.94 -36.70 -9.73
CA LYS A 345 -6.20 -37.46 -8.50
C LYS A 345 -6.60 -38.93 -8.79
N ARG A 346 -7.49 -39.15 -9.78
CA ARG A 346 -7.89 -40.51 -10.22
C ARG A 346 -6.74 -41.30 -10.83
N GLY A 347 -5.88 -40.63 -11.58
CA GLY A 347 -4.73 -41.25 -12.26
C GLY A 347 -3.61 -41.68 -11.32
N GLY A 348 -3.74 -41.49 -10.00
CA GLY A 348 -2.74 -41.93 -8.99
C GLY A 348 -2.03 -40.78 -8.28
N ARG A 349 -2.56 -39.56 -8.38
CA ARG A 349 -2.05 -38.34 -7.70
C ARG A 349 -0.63 -37.93 -8.10
N ASN A 350 -0.07 -36.95 -7.43
CA ASN A 350 1.29 -36.42 -7.64
C ASN A 350 1.63 -36.25 -9.12
N ARG A 351 0.76 -35.57 -9.88
CA ARG A 351 0.91 -35.35 -11.32
C ARG A 351 0.17 -34.13 -11.81
N THR A 352 0.58 -33.66 -12.96
CA THR A 352 -0.17 -32.66 -13.74
C THR A 352 -1.03 -33.34 -14.79
N PHE A 353 -2.30 -32.95 -14.90
CA PHE A 353 -3.20 -33.35 -15.97
C PHE A 353 -3.74 -32.12 -16.71
N THR A 354 -3.84 -32.20 -18.03
CA THR A 354 -4.32 -31.08 -18.87
C THR A 354 -5.74 -31.31 -19.35
N ALA A 355 -6.60 -30.32 -19.32
CA ALA A 355 -7.97 -30.42 -19.80
C ALA A 355 -8.10 -30.88 -21.27
N GLY A 356 -7.10 -30.57 -22.11
CA GLY A 356 -7.02 -31.06 -23.49
C GLY A 356 -6.80 -32.58 -23.61
N ASP A 357 -6.19 -33.20 -22.62
CA ASP A 357 -5.95 -34.65 -22.60
C ASP A 357 -7.26 -35.44 -22.35
N LEU A 358 -8.31 -34.79 -21.77
CA LEU A 358 -9.64 -35.36 -21.59
C LEU A 358 -10.33 -35.71 -22.92
N SER A 359 -10.13 -34.87 -23.95
CA SER A 359 -10.76 -35.07 -25.26
C SER A 359 -10.15 -36.27 -25.99
N ALA A 360 -8.89 -36.59 -25.76
CA ALA A 360 -8.20 -37.73 -26.35
C ALA A 360 -8.59 -39.05 -25.71
N THR A 361 -8.86 -39.08 -24.39
CA THR A 361 -9.22 -40.29 -23.66
C THR A 361 -10.68 -40.72 -23.93
N THR A 362 -11.60 -39.75 -24.16
CA THR A 362 -13.01 -40.03 -24.48
C THR A 362 -13.18 -40.49 -25.94
N ALA A 363 -12.27 -40.09 -26.83
CA ALA A 363 -12.29 -40.53 -28.25
C ALA A 363 -11.63 -41.92 -28.47
N ALA A 364 -10.96 -42.48 -27.45
CA ALA A 364 -10.26 -43.77 -27.51
C ALA A 364 -10.97 -44.92 -26.75
N ALA A 365 -12.20 -44.71 -26.26
CA ALA A 365 -13.01 -45.82 -25.70
C ALA A 365 -13.83 -46.44 -26.86
N PRO A 366 -13.71 -47.77 -27.07
CA PRO A 366 -14.37 -48.49 -28.16
C PRO A 366 -15.89 -48.56 -27.99
#